data_022264b27b6791cbf594a87cc5242e98
#
_entry.id   022264b27b6791cbf594a87cc5242e98
#
_cell.length_a   1.000
_cell.length_b   1.000
_cell.length_c   1.000
_cell.angle_alpha   90.00
_cell.angle_beta   90.00
_cell.angle_gamma   90.00
#
_symmetry.space_group_name_H-M   'P 1'
#
loop_
_entity.id
_entity.type
_entity.pdbx_description
1 polymer ?
#
loop_
_entity_poly.entity_id
_entity_poly.type
_entity_poly.pdbx_seq_one_letter_code
_entity_poly.pdbx_strand_id
1 'polypeptide(L)'
;MLAYVWANDDGVQNALNIREGSLLDWKRCNKSLSYTKDVESVIEYHKYLSTKGLQVLIFNGDHDLTVPNTGTEQWIRDLDFPVVNDWRPWLVDGQIAGYTIKYSSNGYRLTYATVKGAGHSAPEYKRRECYVMFDRYISLSRSDLVEFSVDFLCSR
;
A
#
# COMPACT_ATOMS: atom_id res chain seq x y z
N MET A 1 7.68 20.12 3.33
CA MET A 1 7.52 21.51 3.81
C MET A 1 6.06 21.96 3.71
N LEU A 2 5.39 21.89 2.55
CA LEU A 2 3.99 22.36 2.40
C LEU A 2 2.99 21.61 3.30
N ALA A 3 3.10 20.29 3.43
CA ALA A 3 2.22 19.49 4.29
C ALA A 3 2.32 19.88 5.78
N TYR A 4 3.50 20.27 6.24
CA TYR A 4 3.69 20.77 7.60
C TYR A 4 2.96 22.09 7.82
N VAL A 5 3.15 23.06 6.92
CA VAL A 5 2.48 24.37 7.01
C VAL A 5 0.96 24.21 6.97
N TRP A 6 0.46 23.39 6.03
CA TRP A 6 -0.98 23.13 5.87
C TRP A 6 -1.60 22.45 7.09
N ALA A 7 -0.97 21.41 7.62
CA ALA A 7 -1.52 20.64 8.76
C ALA A 7 -1.46 21.39 10.11
N ASN A 8 -0.63 22.43 10.20
CA ASN A 8 -0.53 23.30 11.39
C ASN A 8 -1.27 24.65 11.20
N ASP A 9 -1.98 24.85 10.11
CA ASP A 9 -2.82 26.01 9.92
C ASP A 9 -4.11 25.89 10.73
N ASP A 10 -4.42 26.90 11.56
CA ASP A 10 -5.58 26.89 12.44
C ASP A 10 -6.91 26.73 11.67
N GLY A 11 -7.02 27.36 10.49
CA GLY A 11 -8.20 27.23 9.64
C GLY A 11 -8.40 25.82 9.12
N VAL A 12 -7.31 25.13 8.78
CA VAL A 12 -7.34 23.71 8.37
C VAL A 12 -7.70 22.82 9.53
N GLN A 13 -7.09 23.02 10.70
CA GLN A 13 -7.39 22.24 11.90
C GLN A 13 -8.84 22.40 12.34
N ASN A 14 -9.38 23.63 12.31
CA ASN A 14 -10.78 23.91 12.61
C ASN A 14 -11.72 23.24 11.58
N ALA A 15 -11.42 23.32 10.28
CA ALA A 15 -12.22 22.67 9.23
C ALA A 15 -12.23 21.14 9.34
N LEU A 16 -11.14 20.56 9.84
CA LEU A 16 -11.03 19.11 10.10
C LEU A 16 -11.55 18.70 11.48
N ASN A 17 -12.11 19.63 12.28
CA ASN A 17 -12.58 19.41 13.65
C ASN A 17 -11.50 18.81 14.56
N ILE A 18 -10.24 19.22 14.41
CA ILE A 18 -9.17 18.82 15.31
C ILE A 18 -9.43 19.45 16.68
N ARG A 19 -9.43 18.62 17.73
CA ARG A 19 -9.66 19.08 19.09
C ARG A 19 -8.55 20.05 19.51
N GLU A 20 -8.93 21.25 19.91
CA GLU A 20 -8.01 22.28 20.37
C GLU A 20 -7.11 21.76 21.53
N GLY A 21 -5.82 22.03 21.45
CA GLY A 21 -4.83 21.59 22.43
C GLY A 21 -4.44 20.09 22.37
N SER A 22 -5.02 19.32 21.44
CA SER A 22 -4.65 17.90 21.29
C SER A 22 -3.32 17.69 20.57
N LEU A 23 -2.88 18.64 19.76
CA LEU A 23 -1.60 18.66 19.06
C LEU A 23 -0.91 20.01 19.31
N LEU A 24 0.35 19.98 19.75
CA LEU A 24 1.17 21.19 19.83
C LEU A 24 1.79 21.55 18.48
N ASP A 25 2.14 20.54 17.69
CA ASP A 25 2.82 20.71 16.40
C ASP A 25 2.71 19.40 15.58
N TRP A 26 2.01 19.43 14.47
CA TRP A 26 1.92 18.28 13.59
C TRP A 26 3.24 18.03 12.87
N LYS A 27 3.71 16.80 12.88
CA LYS A 27 4.91 16.35 12.17
C LYS A 27 4.58 15.12 11.34
N ARG A 28 5.02 15.10 10.09
CA ARG A 28 4.82 13.94 9.19
C ARG A 28 5.41 12.64 9.76
N CYS A 29 6.53 12.74 10.45
CA CYS A 29 7.20 11.60 11.09
C CYS A 29 7.54 11.97 12.53
N ASN A 30 6.92 11.32 13.50
CA ASN A 30 7.22 11.53 14.91
C ASN A 30 8.03 10.36 15.48
N LYS A 31 9.36 10.56 15.59
CA LYS A 31 10.26 9.54 16.17
C LYS A 31 10.19 9.43 17.70
N SER A 32 9.50 10.37 18.36
CA SER A 32 9.32 10.35 19.82
C SER A 32 8.01 9.70 20.27
N LEU A 33 7.23 9.14 19.34
CA LEU A 33 6.02 8.42 19.66
C LEU A 33 6.36 7.19 20.52
N SER A 34 5.86 7.21 21.76
CA SER A 34 6.03 6.08 22.68
C SER A 34 4.95 5.05 22.40
N TYR A 35 5.35 3.84 22.02
CA TYR A 35 4.46 2.69 21.85
C TYR A 35 5.24 1.40 22.08
N THR A 36 4.50 0.35 22.43
CA THR A 36 5.06 -0.99 22.61
C THR A 36 5.05 -1.71 21.27
N LYS A 37 6.20 -2.27 20.89
CA LYS A 37 6.30 -3.17 19.74
C LYS A 37 5.95 -4.59 20.22
N ASP A 38 4.70 -4.98 20.04
CA ASP A 38 4.17 -6.27 20.47
C ASP A 38 3.91 -7.24 19.28
N VAL A 39 3.91 -6.71 18.06
CA VAL A 39 3.77 -7.50 16.82
C VAL A 39 5.04 -7.38 15.99
N GLU A 40 5.82 -8.45 15.94
CA GLU A 40 7.07 -8.50 15.19
C GLU A 40 6.86 -8.77 13.69
N SER A 41 5.83 -9.52 13.33
CA SER A 41 5.50 -9.91 11.95
C SER A 41 4.00 -9.99 11.74
N VAL A 42 3.54 -9.51 10.59
CA VAL A 42 2.11 -9.57 10.18
C VAL A 42 1.81 -10.72 9.21
N ILE A 43 2.77 -11.59 8.92
CA ILE A 43 2.60 -12.69 7.95
C ILE A 43 1.47 -13.63 8.35
N GLU A 44 1.33 -13.95 9.65
CA GLU A 44 0.24 -14.79 10.14
C GLU A 44 -1.14 -14.14 9.95
N TYR A 45 -1.23 -12.81 9.99
CA TYR A 45 -2.47 -12.08 9.65
C TYR A 45 -2.79 -12.22 8.16
N HIS A 46 -1.81 -12.15 7.26
CA HIS A 46 -2.02 -12.40 5.83
C HIS A 46 -2.50 -13.83 5.57
N LYS A 47 -1.92 -14.82 6.25
CA LYS A 47 -2.39 -16.22 6.19
C LYS A 47 -3.83 -16.35 6.70
N TYR A 48 -4.17 -15.72 7.81
CA TYR A 48 -5.55 -15.72 8.31
C TYR A 48 -6.51 -15.05 7.33
N LEU A 49 -6.17 -13.87 6.81
CA LEU A 49 -6.99 -13.13 5.84
C LEU A 49 -7.20 -13.92 4.54
N SER A 50 -6.25 -14.76 4.16
CA SER A 50 -6.40 -15.62 2.98
C SER A 50 -7.56 -16.63 3.10
N THR A 51 -8.03 -16.91 4.31
CA THR A 51 -9.20 -17.77 4.55
C THR A 51 -10.53 -17.05 4.37
N LYS A 52 -10.52 -15.71 4.16
CA LYS A 52 -11.73 -14.86 4.09
C LYS A 52 -12.18 -14.52 2.67
N GLY A 53 -11.55 -15.09 1.65
CA GLY A 53 -11.91 -14.83 0.26
C GLY A 53 -11.71 -13.38 -0.20
N LEU A 54 -10.82 -12.62 0.46
CA LEU A 54 -10.56 -11.22 0.18
C LEU A 54 -9.73 -11.02 -1.09
N GLN A 55 -9.85 -9.84 -1.67
CA GLN A 55 -8.91 -9.34 -2.68
C GLN A 55 -7.91 -8.40 -2.02
N VAL A 56 -6.64 -8.53 -2.37
CA VAL A 56 -5.55 -7.71 -1.82
C VAL A 56 -4.67 -7.20 -2.96
N LEU A 57 -4.36 -5.91 -2.91
CA LEU A 57 -3.34 -5.29 -3.74
C LEU A 57 -2.19 -4.85 -2.86
N ILE A 58 -1.00 -5.40 -3.11
CA ILE A 58 0.25 -4.98 -2.50
C ILE A 58 1.10 -4.34 -3.59
N PHE A 59 1.70 -3.19 -3.31
CA PHE A 59 2.56 -2.54 -4.29
C PHE A 59 3.75 -1.82 -3.65
N ASN A 60 4.85 -1.73 -4.40
CA ASN A 60 6.06 -0.99 -4.04
C ASN A 60 6.53 -0.12 -5.20
N GLY A 61 7.17 1.01 -4.87
CA GLY A 61 8.08 1.63 -5.81
C GLY A 61 9.34 0.77 -6.02
N ASP A 62 9.81 0.62 -7.24
CA ASP A 62 11.00 -0.19 -7.53
C ASP A 62 12.32 0.51 -7.14
N HIS A 63 12.27 1.80 -6.77
CA HIS A 63 13.37 2.59 -6.21
C HIS A 63 13.24 2.80 -4.69
N ASP A 64 12.32 2.07 -4.01
CA ASP A 64 12.15 2.18 -2.57
C ASP A 64 13.29 1.46 -1.83
N LEU A 65 14.07 2.22 -1.05
CA LEU A 65 15.12 1.69 -0.18
C LEU A 65 14.69 1.56 1.28
N THR A 66 13.51 2.09 1.64
CA THR A 66 12.95 1.97 2.99
C THR A 66 12.21 0.64 3.16
N VAL A 67 11.41 0.28 2.16
CA VAL A 67 10.73 -1.01 2.04
C VAL A 67 11.03 -1.57 0.64
N PRO A 68 12.19 -2.21 0.47
CA PRO A 68 12.61 -2.71 -0.83
C PRO A 68 11.59 -3.72 -1.39
N ASN A 69 11.29 -3.57 -2.67
CA ASN A 69 10.37 -4.48 -3.38
C ASN A 69 10.82 -5.95 -3.33
N THR A 70 12.14 -6.20 -3.27
CA THR A 70 12.70 -7.56 -3.12
C THR A 70 12.30 -8.20 -1.80
N GLY A 71 12.26 -7.44 -0.69
CA GLY A 71 11.80 -7.93 0.61
C GLY A 71 10.30 -8.23 0.59
N THR A 72 9.49 -7.35 -0.04
CA THR A 72 8.05 -7.58 -0.21
C THR A 72 7.78 -8.83 -1.04
N GLU A 73 8.48 -8.99 -2.16
CA GLU A 73 8.35 -10.18 -3.01
C GLU A 73 8.70 -11.47 -2.24
N GLN A 74 9.73 -11.43 -1.40
CA GLN A 74 10.16 -12.58 -0.62
C GLN A 74 9.05 -13.04 0.36
N TRP A 75 8.53 -12.16 1.21
CA TRP A 75 7.51 -12.57 2.16
C TRP A 75 6.18 -12.97 1.49
N ILE A 76 5.84 -12.42 0.31
CA ILE A 76 4.69 -12.86 -0.48
C ILE A 76 4.92 -14.30 -0.98
N ARG A 77 6.12 -14.63 -1.46
CA ARG A 77 6.47 -16.00 -1.84
C ARG A 77 6.40 -16.96 -0.66
N ASP A 78 6.79 -16.51 0.53
CA ASP A 78 6.76 -17.33 1.76
C ASP A 78 5.33 -17.67 2.24
N LEU A 79 4.29 -16.98 1.69
CA LEU A 79 2.89 -17.37 1.88
C LEU A 79 2.53 -18.67 1.13
N ASP A 80 3.34 -19.07 0.15
CA ASP A 80 3.20 -20.27 -0.66
C ASP A 80 1.84 -20.42 -1.38
N PHE A 81 1.31 -19.29 -1.88
CA PHE A 81 0.07 -19.29 -2.65
C PHE A 81 0.33 -19.63 -4.12
N PRO A 82 -0.57 -20.42 -4.77
CA PRO A 82 -0.46 -20.70 -6.19
C PRO A 82 -0.43 -19.43 -7.05
N VAL A 83 0.55 -19.36 -7.94
CA VAL A 83 0.61 -18.31 -8.97
C VAL A 83 -0.45 -18.61 -10.04
N VAL A 84 -1.38 -17.68 -10.25
CA VAL A 84 -2.43 -17.79 -11.27
C VAL A 84 -2.16 -16.92 -12.49
N ASN A 85 -1.28 -15.95 -12.35
CA ASN A 85 -0.83 -15.11 -13.45
C ASN A 85 0.59 -14.66 -13.18
N ASP A 86 1.53 -15.14 -13.99
CA ASP A 86 2.96 -14.97 -13.78
C ASP A 86 3.41 -13.52 -13.98
N TRP A 87 4.64 -13.23 -13.58
CA TRP A 87 5.28 -11.94 -13.62
C TRP A 87 5.25 -11.33 -15.03
N ARG A 88 4.61 -10.18 -15.18
CA ARG A 88 4.45 -9.51 -16.47
C ARG A 88 4.41 -8.00 -16.32
N PRO A 89 4.77 -7.23 -17.37
CA PRO A 89 4.59 -5.80 -17.37
C PRO A 89 3.11 -5.39 -17.29
N TRP A 90 2.83 -4.30 -16.58
CA TRP A 90 1.58 -3.57 -16.73
C TRP A 90 1.84 -2.18 -17.30
N LEU A 91 0.89 -1.68 -18.09
CA LEU A 91 1.10 -0.51 -18.94
C LEU A 91 0.12 0.61 -18.60
N VAL A 92 0.61 1.84 -18.72
CA VAL A 92 -0.20 3.07 -18.77
C VAL A 92 0.18 3.82 -20.03
N ASP A 93 -0.81 4.18 -20.84
CA ASP A 93 -0.63 4.88 -22.13
C ASP A 93 0.41 4.20 -23.05
N GLY A 94 0.42 2.86 -23.08
CA GLY A 94 1.35 2.08 -23.89
C GLY A 94 2.78 2.01 -23.34
N GLN A 95 3.08 2.63 -22.18
CA GLN A 95 4.39 2.58 -21.53
C GLN A 95 4.38 1.61 -20.36
N ILE A 96 5.49 0.92 -20.13
CA ILE A 96 5.65 0.03 -18.97
C ILE A 96 5.65 0.89 -17.68
N ALA A 97 4.60 0.74 -16.88
CA ALA A 97 4.44 1.42 -15.60
C ALA A 97 4.98 0.61 -14.41
N GLY A 98 5.25 -0.66 -14.61
CA GLY A 98 5.82 -1.58 -13.64
C GLY A 98 5.56 -3.03 -14.02
N TYR A 99 5.67 -3.92 -13.06
CA TYR A 99 5.44 -5.35 -13.23
C TYR A 99 4.44 -5.86 -12.20
N THR A 100 3.76 -6.96 -12.50
CA THR A 100 2.73 -7.52 -11.61
C THR A 100 2.69 -9.03 -11.69
N ILE A 101 2.35 -9.66 -10.59
CA ILE A 101 2.09 -11.09 -10.44
C ILE A 101 0.80 -11.29 -9.64
N LYS A 102 0.06 -12.36 -9.90
CA LYS A 102 -1.17 -12.67 -9.16
C LYS A 102 -1.12 -14.07 -8.57
N TYR A 103 -1.59 -14.14 -7.34
CA TYR A 103 -1.75 -15.37 -6.59
C TYR A 103 -3.21 -15.59 -6.25
N SER A 104 -3.62 -16.84 -6.10
CA SER A 104 -4.97 -17.16 -5.63
C SER A 104 -4.97 -18.45 -4.78
N SER A 105 -5.74 -18.44 -3.70
CA SER A 105 -5.96 -19.60 -2.85
C SER A 105 -7.34 -19.51 -2.21
N ASN A 106 -8.20 -20.52 -2.41
CA ASN A 106 -9.51 -20.65 -1.76
C ASN A 106 -10.40 -19.39 -1.84
N GLY A 107 -10.42 -18.71 -2.99
CA GLY A 107 -11.18 -17.47 -3.19
C GLY A 107 -10.43 -16.20 -2.80
N TYR A 108 -9.33 -16.31 -2.08
CA TYR A 108 -8.42 -15.19 -1.82
C TYR A 108 -7.62 -14.85 -3.08
N ARG A 109 -7.52 -13.57 -3.41
CA ARG A 109 -6.81 -13.07 -4.59
C ARG A 109 -5.81 -12.00 -4.18
N LEU A 110 -4.52 -12.28 -4.33
CA LEU A 110 -3.45 -11.33 -4.06
C LEU A 110 -2.83 -10.89 -5.38
N THR A 111 -2.81 -9.59 -5.61
CA THR A 111 -2.05 -8.96 -6.69
C THR A 111 -0.87 -8.22 -6.08
N TYR A 112 0.33 -8.56 -6.52
CA TYR A 112 1.52 -7.77 -6.21
C TYR A 112 1.94 -6.98 -7.45
N ALA A 113 2.30 -5.71 -7.26
CA ALA A 113 2.74 -4.84 -8.35
C ALA A 113 3.93 -3.98 -7.94
N THR A 114 4.88 -3.77 -8.84
CA THR A 114 5.88 -2.70 -8.72
C THR A 114 5.44 -1.47 -9.50
N VAL A 115 5.86 -0.29 -9.05
CA VAL A 115 5.65 0.98 -9.76
C VAL A 115 7.01 1.51 -10.19
N LYS A 116 7.24 1.53 -11.51
CA LYS A 116 8.53 1.88 -12.12
C LYS A 116 8.93 3.33 -11.84
N GLY A 117 10.14 3.51 -11.30
CA GLY A 117 10.72 4.81 -10.99
C GLY A 117 10.09 5.51 -9.78
N ALA A 118 9.34 4.79 -8.95
CA ALA A 118 8.76 5.32 -7.72
C ALA A 118 9.62 4.94 -6.50
N GLY A 119 9.67 5.84 -5.53
CA GLY A 119 10.25 5.60 -4.21
C GLY A 119 9.19 5.20 -3.18
N HIS A 120 9.45 5.42 -1.89
CA HIS A 120 8.67 4.95 -0.74
C HIS A 120 7.19 5.35 -0.80
N SER A 121 6.89 6.60 -1.11
CA SER A 121 5.50 7.06 -1.33
C SER A 121 5.18 7.02 -2.82
N ALA A 122 4.99 5.83 -3.40
CA ALA A 122 4.85 5.67 -4.85
C ALA A 122 3.88 6.68 -5.52
N PRO A 123 2.70 7.03 -4.93
CA PRO A 123 1.81 8.04 -5.50
C PRO A 123 2.39 9.46 -5.55
N GLU A 124 3.37 9.80 -4.74
CA GLU A 124 4.04 11.11 -4.80
C GLU A 124 4.92 11.23 -6.05
N TYR A 125 5.50 10.12 -6.51
CA TYR A 125 6.39 10.03 -7.66
C TYR A 125 5.65 9.75 -8.97
N LYS A 126 4.65 8.86 -8.93
CA LYS A 126 3.96 8.27 -10.08
C LYS A 126 2.44 8.30 -9.90
N ARG A 127 1.87 9.51 -9.78
CA ARG A 127 0.44 9.73 -9.47
C ARG A 127 -0.49 9.07 -10.48
N ARG A 128 -0.20 9.23 -11.78
CA ARG A 128 -1.03 8.69 -12.86
C ARG A 128 -1.01 7.18 -12.86
N GLU A 129 0.18 6.60 -12.77
CA GLU A 129 0.37 5.15 -12.74
C GLU A 129 -0.34 4.54 -11.53
N CYS A 130 -0.14 5.09 -10.34
CA CYS A 130 -0.79 4.61 -9.12
C CYS A 130 -2.32 4.76 -9.18
N TYR A 131 -2.84 5.86 -9.74
CA TYR A 131 -4.27 6.03 -9.94
C TYR A 131 -4.84 4.96 -10.88
N VAL A 132 -4.21 4.73 -12.05
CA VAL A 132 -4.64 3.72 -13.01
C VAL A 132 -4.55 2.30 -12.43
N MET A 133 -3.51 2.00 -11.65
CA MET A 133 -3.37 0.72 -10.95
C MET A 133 -4.54 0.50 -9.99
N PHE A 134 -4.85 1.48 -9.16
CA PHE A 134 -5.93 1.43 -8.19
C PHE A 134 -7.30 1.35 -8.85
N ASP A 135 -7.56 2.17 -9.87
CA ASP A 135 -8.81 2.15 -10.63
C ASP A 135 -9.08 0.77 -11.27
N ARG A 136 -8.08 0.18 -11.89
CA ARG A 136 -8.16 -1.19 -12.42
C ARG A 136 -8.44 -2.22 -11.35
N TYR A 137 -7.79 -2.10 -10.20
CA TYR A 137 -8.00 -3.01 -9.09
C TYR A 137 -9.44 -2.95 -8.56
N ILE A 138 -9.98 -1.74 -8.35
CA ILE A 138 -11.37 -1.56 -7.90
C ILE A 138 -12.37 -2.00 -8.96
N SER A 139 -12.11 -1.72 -10.24
CA SER A 139 -13.02 -2.08 -11.33
C SER A 139 -13.14 -3.60 -11.50
N LEU A 140 -12.06 -4.34 -11.29
CA LEU A 140 -12.08 -5.81 -11.24
C LEU A 140 -12.87 -6.35 -10.05
N SER A 141 -12.95 -5.60 -8.95
CA SER A 141 -13.66 -5.97 -7.73
C SER A 141 -15.15 -5.69 -7.79
N ARG A 142 -15.60 -4.79 -8.68
CA ARG A 142 -17.03 -4.45 -8.82
C ARG A 142 -17.88 -5.57 -9.38
N SER A 143 -17.30 -6.55 -10.03
CA SER A 143 -17.99 -7.76 -10.47
C SER A 143 -18.30 -8.74 -9.33
N ASP A 144 -17.56 -8.63 -8.22
CA ASP A 144 -17.75 -9.48 -7.04
C ASP A 144 -17.62 -8.59 -5.80
N LEU A 145 -18.71 -8.30 -5.10
CA LEU A 145 -18.77 -7.48 -3.89
C LEU A 145 -17.85 -8.05 -2.79
N VAL A 146 -16.68 -7.44 -2.57
CA VAL A 146 -15.74 -7.83 -1.49
C VAL A 146 -15.09 -6.59 -0.86
N GLU A 147 -14.99 -6.60 0.46
CA GLU A 147 -14.34 -5.58 1.29
C GLU A 147 -12.86 -5.39 0.97
N PHE A 148 -12.41 -4.12 1.01
CA PHE A 148 -11.04 -3.72 0.68
C PHE A 148 -10.17 -3.61 1.93
N SER A 149 -8.96 -4.16 1.86
CA SER A 149 -7.86 -3.81 2.75
C SER A 149 -6.75 -3.20 1.91
N VAL A 150 -6.40 -1.96 2.17
CA VAL A 150 -5.22 -1.28 1.61
C VAL A 150 -4.22 -1.14 2.75
N ASP A 151 -3.28 -2.07 2.83
CA ASP A 151 -2.20 -1.98 3.80
C ASP A 151 -1.15 -1.00 3.30
N PHE A 152 -1.18 0.23 3.83
CA PHE A 152 -0.03 1.11 3.83
C PHE A 152 0.92 0.65 4.92
N LEU A 153 1.81 -0.26 4.60
CA LEU A 153 2.91 -0.60 5.49
C LEU A 153 3.85 0.61 5.56
N CYS A 154 3.60 1.48 6.53
CA CYS A 154 4.59 2.44 6.98
C CYS A 154 5.60 1.66 7.83
N SER A 155 6.58 1.01 7.17
CA SER A 155 7.71 0.45 7.89
C SER A 155 8.73 1.55 8.20
N ARG A 156 9.30 1.46 9.33
CA ARG A 156 10.28 2.35 9.94
C ARG A 156 11.63 2.27 9.32
#